data_438e40d7c39f9e81f85365381cd05d95
#
_entry.id   438e40d7c39f9e81f85365381cd05d95
#
_cell.length_a   1.000
_cell.length_b   1.000
_cell.length_c   1.000
_cell.angle_alpha   90.00
_cell.angle_beta   90.00
_cell.angle_gamma   90.00
#
_symmetry.space_group_name_H-M   'P 1'
#
loop_
_entity.id
_entity.type
_entity.pdbx_description
1 polymer ?
#
loop_
_entity_poly.entity_id
_entity_poly.type
_entity_poly.pdbx_seq_one_letter_code
_entity_poly.pdbx_strand_id
1 'polypeptide(L)'
;MLGIGLLGPLVAHLFVRLTGILLRLFGVPGQLAFDNARANSRRLASAITPITLTVAFASTLMFMFAAQDHYSEKQAEAALTADRVVTGPGFPARTAGDVARVPGVDAVTSILTTSVVMSTSDRLEKFPTQAVGGTDSDLARVLDLGVRKGTIDALRPGAAQPPGGAVAMDRLTADTVKARVGKPVEMRLGDGTRIKPVLVATYDRGLGTAVVTLPRAAVEHHVDAALDGRLLVRFADGADPAAVDAALTKATGQHPDTSVSDRAGYAAERDQARETNKWTNQVMLVILAGFAAIAAVNTMVVSTLARRRELGLMRMIGSTHAQVRGVLRGEAVLVGVIGLALGLAIALITLVPFGKAAFGESTPYVPIPPLLGISAAALLPAPLAVAPVTRRLLRIEPIDAVGAKE
;
A
#
# COMPACT_ATOMS: atom_id res chain seq x y z
N MET A 1 19.47 -10.19 -1.34
CA MET A 1 20.40 -9.33 -0.58
C MET A 1 21.87 -9.52 -1.05
N LEU A 2 22.43 -10.73 -1.12
CA LEU A 2 23.80 -11.00 -1.62
C LEU A 2 24.03 -10.56 -3.09
N GLY A 3 23.02 -10.65 -3.96
CA GLY A 3 23.13 -10.25 -5.37
C GLY A 3 23.35 -8.75 -5.59
N ILE A 4 22.81 -7.90 -4.70
CA ILE A 4 22.98 -6.44 -4.79
C ILE A 4 24.40 -6.02 -4.41
N GLY A 5 25.02 -6.69 -3.44
CA GLY A 5 26.41 -6.43 -3.06
C GLY A 5 27.42 -6.83 -4.14
N LEU A 6 27.14 -7.91 -4.87
CA LEU A 6 28.00 -8.41 -5.97
C LEU A 6 27.82 -7.61 -7.27
N LEU A 7 26.60 -7.17 -7.58
CA LEU A 7 26.29 -6.37 -8.77
C LEU A 7 26.51 -4.87 -8.57
N GLY A 8 26.66 -4.42 -7.31
CA GLY A 8 26.80 -3.00 -6.96
C GLY A 8 27.85 -2.25 -7.76
N PRO A 9 29.09 -2.76 -7.90
CA PRO A 9 30.13 -2.08 -8.69
C PRO A 9 29.82 -2.02 -10.19
N LEU A 10 29.19 -3.05 -10.74
CA LEU A 10 28.85 -3.16 -12.18
C LEU A 10 27.70 -2.21 -12.53
N VAL A 11 26.69 -2.18 -11.68
CA VAL A 11 25.53 -1.29 -11.82
C VAL A 11 25.93 0.16 -11.59
N ALA A 12 26.78 0.44 -10.60
CA ALA A 12 27.33 1.78 -10.37
C ALA A 12 28.14 2.26 -11.59
N HIS A 13 28.94 1.41 -12.20
CA HIS A 13 29.72 1.76 -13.41
C HIS A 13 28.81 2.07 -14.62
N LEU A 14 27.75 1.30 -14.82
CA LEU A 14 26.77 1.54 -15.88
C LEU A 14 26.01 2.85 -15.66
N PHE A 15 25.57 3.11 -14.44
CA PHE A 15 24.84 4.34 -14.08
C PHE A 15 25.74 5.58 -14.10
N VAL A 16 26.98 5.49 -13.66
CA VAL A 16 27.96 6.58 -13.80
C VAL A 16 28.17 6.94 -15.27
N ARG A 17 28.15 5.96 -16.17
CA ARG A 17 28.22 6.23 -17.64
C ARG A 17 26.97 6.97 -18.15
N LEU A 18 25.77 6.57 -17.73
CA LEU A 18 24.51 7.17 -18.14
C LEU A 18 24.32 8.58 -17.56
N THR A 19 24.60 8.77 -16.28
CA THR A 19 24.48 10.09 -15.60
C THR A 19 25.59 11.05 -15.98
N GLY A 20 26.73 10.56 -16.46
CA GLY A 20 27.83 11.38 -16.94
C GLY A 20 27.48 12.34 -18.07
N ILE A 21 26.46 12.00 -18.87
CA ILE A 21 25.95 12.88 -19.92
C ILE A 21 25.26 14.09 -19.30
N LEU A 22 24.47 13.88 -18.25
CA LEU A 22 23.76 14.95 -17.52
C LEU A 22 24.72 15.86 -16.73
N LEU A 23 25.78 15.30 -16.13
CA LEU A 23 26.76 16.08 -15.37
C LEU A 23 27.62 16.99 -16.23
N ARG A 24 27.86 16.65 -17.50
CA ARG A 24 28.57 17.51 -18.46
C ARG A 24 27.84 18.81 -18.73
N LEU A 25 26.52 18.88 -18.48
CA LEU A 25 25.72 20.11 -18.60
C LEU A 25 26.03 21.14 -17.51
N PHE A 26 26.66 20.71 -16.38
CA PHE A 26 27.04 21.61 -15.27
C PHE A 26 28.47 22.18 -15.39
N GLY A 27 29.08 22.15 -16.58
CA GLY A 27 30.38 22.75 -16.84
C GLY A 27 31.57 22.03 -16.19
N VAL A 28 32.67 22.77 -15.97
CA VAL A 28 33.95 22.23 -15.46
C VAL A 28 33.81 21.49 -14.10
N PRO A 29 33.05 21.99 -13.11
CA PRO A 29 32.86 21.25 -11.86
C PRO A 29 32.12 19.92 -12.05
N GLY A 30 31.19 19.83 -12.99
CA GLY A 30 30.45 18.62 -13.31
C GLY A 30 31.32 17.57 -14.02
N GLN A 31 32.19 18.00 -14.93
CA GLN A 31 33.16 17.11 -15.60
C GLN A 31 34.18 16.54 -14.61
N LEU A 32 34.76 17.37 -13.74
CA LEU A 32 35.65 16.92 -12.67
C LEU A 32 35.01 15.94 -11.70
N ALA A 33 33.76 16.18 -11.31
CA ALA A 33 32.99 15.27 -10.47
C ALA A 33 32.76 13.91 -11.17
N PHE A 34 32.48 13.90 -12.47
CA PHE A 34 32.30 12.69 -13.26
C PHE A 34 33.61 11.88 -13.42
N ASP A 35 34.71 12.52 -13.78
CA ASP A 35 36.00 11.86 -13.98
C ASP A 35 36.52 11.30 -12.64
N ASN A 36 36.34 12.02 -11.56
CA ASN A 36 36.65 11.57 -10.22
C ASN A 36 35.77 10.38 -9.77
N ALA A 37 34.48 10.43 -10.13
CA ALA A 37 33.52 9.34 -9.89
C ALA A 37 33.93 8.05 -10.63
N ARG A 38 34.37 8.19 -11.84
CA ARG A 38 34.84 7.07 -12.70
C ARG A 38 36.14 6.46 -12.16
N ALA A 39 37.09 7.29 -11.74
CA ALA A 39 38.36 6.84 -11.19
C ALA A 39 38.19 6.10 -9.84
N ASN A 40 37.21 6.49 -9.01
CA ASN A 40 36.98 5.98 -7.67
C ASN A 40 35.68 5.15 -7.54
N SER A 41 35.31 4.38 -8.57
CA SER A 41 34.03 3.65 -8.66
C SER A 41 33.73 2.72 -7.48
N ARG A 42 34.73 2.01 -6.93
CA ARG A 42 34.54 1.14 -5.74
C ARG A 42 34.13 1.92 -4.49
N ARG A 43 34.67 3.10 -4.31
CA ARG A 43 34.36 3.97 -3.19
C ARG A 43 32.98 4.62 -3.32
N LEU A 44 32.63 5.04 -4.54
CA LEU A 44 31.27 5.53 -4.82
C LEU A 44 30.23 4.44 -4.58
N ALA A 45 30.51 3.19 -4.97
CA ALA A 45 29.61 2.08 -4.70
C ALA A 45 29.32 1.92 -3.20
N SER A 46 30.32 2.08 -2.32
CA SER A 46 30.13 2.01 -0.87
C SER A 46 29.23 3.13 -0.31
N ALA A 47 29.23 4.30 -0.95
CA ALA A 47 28.35 5.42 -0.58
C ALA A 47 26.95 5.29 -1.18
N ILE A 48 26.80 4.72 -2.37
CA ILE A 48 25.53 4.52 -3.06
C ILE A 48 24.72 3.40 -2.42
N THR A 49 25.35 2.29 -2.00
CA THR A 49 24.68 1.09 -1.52
C THR A 49 23.71 1.36 -0.34
N PRO A 50 24.08 2.05 0.74
CA PRO A 50 23.16 2.33 1.85
C PRO A 50 21.96 3.17 1.41
N ILE A 51 22.18 4.18 0.56
CA ILE A 51 21.10 5.04 0.04
C ILE A 51 20.16 4.23 -0.83
N THR A 52 20.71 3.44 -1.77
CA THR A 52 19.91 2.55 -2.63
C THR A 52 19.07 1.59 -1.83
N LEU A 53 19.64 0.93 -0.81
CA LEU A 53 18.93 -0.04 0.02
C LEU A 53 17.79 0.62 0.79
N THR A 54 18.06 1.78 1.38
CA THR A 54 17.04 2.51 2.16
C THR A 54 15.92 3.03 1.27
N VAL A 55 16.25 3.61 0.11
CA VAL A 55 15.26 4.06 -0.87
C VAL A 55 14.45 2.89 -1.41
N ALA A 56 15.09 1.78 -1.77
CA ALA A 56 14.40 0.59 -2.28
C ALA A 56 13.41 0.05 -1.23
N PHE A 57 13.84 -0.08 0.03
CA PHE A 57 13.00 -0.57 1.10
C PHE A 57 11.84 0.39 1.41
N ALA A 58 12.13 1.68 1.59
CA ALA A 58 11.11 2.69 1.87
C ALA A 58 10.08 2.80 0.73
N SER A 59 10.55 2.85 -0.53
CA SER A 59 9.68 2.92 -1.70
C SER A 59 8.84 1.66 -1.86
N THR A 60 9.42 0.47 -1.69
CA THR A 60 8.67 -0.79 -1.80
C THR A 60 7.54 -0.86 -0.78
N LEU A 61 7.82 -0.60 0.51
CA LEU A 61 6.80 -0.64 1.55
C LEU A 61 5.72 0.43 1.32
N MET A 62 6.14 1.66 1.04
CA MET A 62 5.24 2.79 0.92
C MET A 62 4.32 2.65 -0.30
N PHE A 63 4.87 2.24 -1.44
CA PHE A 63 4.09 2.04 -2.65
C PHE A 63 3.19 0.79 -2.55
N MET A 64 3.63 -0.24 -1.83
CA MET A 64 2.82 -1.41 -1.54
C MET A 64 1.57 -1.05 -0.71
N PHE A 65 1.73 -0.30 0.39
CA PHE A 65 0.60 0.16 1.19
C PHE A 65 -0.32 1.09 0.41
N ALA A 66 0.24 2.05 -0.32
CA ALA A 66 -0.56 2.97 -1.13
C ALA A 66 -1.29 2.25 -2.28
N ALA A 67 -0.69 1.24 -2.89
CA ALA A 67 -1.35 0.41 -3.90
C ALA A 67 -2.49 -0.41 -3.29
N GLN A 68 -2.29 -0.98 -2.11
CA GLN A 68 -3.34 -1.72 -1.40
C GLN A 68 -4.53 -0.82 -1.07
N ASP A 69 -4.29 0.39 -0.56
CA ASP A 69 -5.35 1.36 -0.26
C ASP A 69 -6.10 1.76 -1.54
N HIS A 70 -5.37 2.12 -2.61
CA HIS A 70 -5.95 2.52 -3.89
C HIS A 70 -6.81 1.43 -4.53
N TYR A 71 -6.29 0.19 -4.62
CA TYR A 71 -7.03 -0.92 -5.22
C TYR A 71 -8.19 -1.39 -4.33
N SER A 72 -8.06 -1.33 -3.01
CA SER A 72 -9.14 -1.61 -2.07
C SER A 72 -10.30 -0.63 -2.26
N GLU A 73 -10.01 0.67 -2.40
CA GLU A 73 -11.01 1.70 -2.66
C GLU A 73 -11.69 1.49 -4.01
N LYS A 74 -10.91 1.35 -5.09
CA LYS A 74 -11.41 1.10 -6.44
C LYS A 74 -12.30 -0.16 -6.52
N GLN A 75 -11.92 -1.24 -5.83
CA GLN A 75 -12.72 -2.47 -5.80
C GLN A 75 -13.99 -2.29 -4.98
N ALA A 76 -13.95 -1.56 -3.88
CA ALA A 76 -15.12 -1.29 -3.05
C ALA A 76 -16.16 -0.43 -3.76
N GLU A 77 -15.72 0.61 -4.46
CA GLU A 77 -16.60 1.45 -5.28
C GLU A 77 -17.23 0.65 -6.42
N ALA A 78 -16.42 -0.16 -7.13
CA ALA A 78 -16.91 -1.00 -8.21
C ALA A 78 -17.82 -2.14 -7.72
N ALA A 79 -17.66 -2.60 -6.49
CA ALA A 79 -18.49 -3.65 -5.91
C ALA A 79 -19.86 -3.13 -5.46
N LEU A 80 -19.95 -1.88 -5.01
CA LEU A 80 -21.19 -1.33 -4.47
C LEU A 80 -22.14 -0.88 -5.59
N THR A 81 -23.20 -1.64 -5.83
CA THR A 81 -24.23 -1.33 -6.81
C THR A 81 -25.55 -0.88 -6.19
N ALA A 82 -25.67 -0.96 -4.86
CA ALA A 82 -26.80 -0.43 -4.09
C ALA A 82 -26.96 1.09 -4.27
N ASP A 83 -28.20 1.59 -4.20
CA ASP A 83 -28.50 3.01 -4.29
C ASP A 83 -28.27 3.74 -2.96
N ARG A 84 -28.51 3.03 -1.84
CA ARG A 84 -28.23 3.53 -0.49
C ARG A 84 -27.54 2.48 0.36
N VAL A 85 -26.73 2.99 1.26
CA VAL A 85 -26.10 2.21 2.34
C VAL A 85 -26.56 2.77 3.66
N VAL A 86 -27.20 1.94 4.48
CA VAL A 86 -27.56 2.28 5.86
C VAL A 86 -26.50 1.72 6.76
N THR A 87 -25.80 2.57 7.49
CA THR A 87 -24.75 2.22 8.45
C THR A 87 -25.19 2.55 9.87
N GLY A 88 -24.70 1.80 10.85
CA GLY A 88 -25.01 2.02 12.26
C GLY A 88 -24.18 1.13 13.17
N PRO A 89 -24.32 1.26 14.49
CA PRO A 89 -23.54 0.47 15.46
C PRO A 89 -23.90 -1.03 15.43
N GLY A 90 -25.02 -1.38 14.81
CA GLY A 90 -25.46 -2.77 14.63
C GLY A 90 -26.97 -2.89 14.51
N PHE A 91 -27.44 -3.61 13.50
CA PHE A 91 -28.85 -3.84 13.24
C PHE A 91 -29.22 -5.30 13.56
N PRO A 92 -30.30 -5.54 14.32
CA PRO A 92 -30.87 -6.88 14.42
C PRO A 92 -31.30 -7.40 13.04
N ALA A 93 -31.29 -8.71 12.83
CA ALA A 93 -31.66 -9.34 11.55
C ALA A 93 -33.05 -8.88 11.00
N ARG A 94 -34.00 -8.61 11.89
CA ARG A 94 -35.35 -8.14 11.50
C ARG A 94 -35.33 -6.80 10.79
N THR A 95 -34.36 -5.93 11.09
CA THR A 95 -34.27 -4.57 10.50
C THR A 95 -34.18 -4.62 8.97
N ALA A 96 -33.49 -5.61 8.40
CA ALA A 96 -33.48 -5.80 6.95
C ALA A 96 -34.87 -6.06 6.38
N GLY A 97 -35.69 -6.85 7.09
CA GLY A 97 -37.09 -7.10 6.72
C GLY A 97 -37.97 -5.87 6.85
N ASP A 98 -37.73 -5.01 7.88
CA ASP A 98 -38.49 -3.76 8.08
C ASP A 98 -38.13 -2.77 6.95
N VAL A 99 -36.86 -2.65 6.58
CA VAL A 99 -36.38 -1.82 5.47
C VAL A 99 -36.92 -2.31 4.13
N ALA A 100 -37.02 -3.61 3.91
CA ALA A 100 -37.56 -4.17 2.67
C ALA A 100 -39.05 -3.89 2.46
N ARG A 101 -39.79 -3.55 3.52
CA ARG A 101 -41.21 -3.16 3.42
C ARG A 101 -41.42 -1.66 3.14
N VAL A 102 -40.34 -0.89 3.08
CA VAL A 102 -40.40 0.54 2.75
C VAL A 102 -40.85 0.69 1.28
N PRO A 103 -41.90 1.49 1.00
CA PRO A 103 -42.32 1.75 -0.36
C PRO A 103 -41.19 2.34 -1.19
N GLY A 104 -41.00 1.78 -2.40
CA GLY A 104 -39.91 2.19 -3.31
C GLY A 104 -38.58 1.44 -3.09
N VAL A 105 -38.51 0.50 -2.14
CA VAL A 105 -37.39 -0.42 -1.98
C VAL A 105 -37.65 -1.69 -2.78
N ASP A 106 -36.68 -2.11 -3.58
CA ASP A 106 -36.77 -3.32 -4.41
C ASP A 106 -35.96 -4.47 -3.82
N ALA A 107 -34.74 -4.19 -3.30
CA ALA A 107 -33.89 -5.20 -2.70
C ALA A 107 -33.13 -4.67 -1.48
N VAL A 108 -32.99 -5.53 -0.46
CA VAL A 108 -32.20 -5.24 0.74
C VAL A 108 -31.30 -6.41 1.07
N THR A 109 -30.01 -6.16 1.19
CA THR A 109 -29.05 -7.14 1.68
C THR A 109 -28.40 -6.61 2.95
N SER A 110 -28.43 -7.40 4.01
CA SER A 110 -27.71 -7.09 5.25
C SER A 110 -26.33 -7.72 5.25
N ILE A 111 -25.36 -7.01 5.81
CA ILE A 111 -23.98 -7.44 5.91
C ILE A 111 -23.56 -7.51 7.37
N LEU A 112 -23.33 -8.72 7.86
CA LEU A 112 -22.70 -8.99 9.13
C LEU A 112 -21.21 -9.23 8.89
N THR A 113 -20.36 -8.47 9.59
CA THR A 113 -18.91 -8.59 9.48
C THR A 113 -18.37 -9.52 10.57
N THR A 114 -17.59 -10.51 10.18
CA THR A 114 -16.94 -11.47 11.07
C THR A 114 -15.59 -11.90 10.49
N SER A 115 -15.07 -13.02 10.98
CA SER A 115 -13.85 -13.62 10.42
C SER A 115 -13.89 -15.12 10.56
N VAL A 116 -13.26 -15.79 9.62
CA VAL A 116 -13.02 -17.24 9.67
C VAL A 116 -11.54 -17.53 9.75
N VAL A 117 -11.20 -18.69 10.30
CA VAL A 117 -9.81 -19.18 10.35
C VAL A 117 -9.70 -20.37 9.43
N MET A 118 -8.77 -20.31 8.49
CA MET A 118 -8.47 -21.38 7.55
C MET A 118 -6.98 -21.75 7.62
N SER A 119 -6.68 -22.99 7.24
CA SER A 119 -5.30 -23.46 7.12
C SER A 119 -4.71 -22.98 5.81
N THR A 120 -3.61 -22.28 5.88
CA THR A 120 -2.68 -22.05 4.76
C THR A 120 -1.61 -23.14 4.77
N SER A 121 -0.61 -23.06 3.90
CA SER A 121 0.40 -24.15 3.75
C SER A 121 1.05 -24.58 5.07
N ASP A 122 1.26 -23.64 6.02
CA ASP A 122 2.07 -23.88 7.22
C ASP A 122 1.46 -23.35 8.53
N ARG A 123 0.32 -22.63 8.47
CA ARG A 123 -0.27 -22.00 9.65
C ARG A 123 -1.77 -21.82 9.53
N LEU A 124 -2.43 -21.60 10.67
CA LEU A 124 -3.80 -21.12 10.72
C LEU A 124 -3.79 -19.59 10.57
N GLU A 125 -4.62 -19.06 9.66
CA GLU A 125 -4.68 -17.64 9.37
C GLU A 125 -6.13 -17.15 9.43
N LYS A 126 -6.31 -15.91 9.90
CA LYS A 126 -7.62 -15.28 10.05
C LYS A 126 -7.95 -14.48 8.80
N PHE A 127 -9.13 -14.72 8.23
CA PHE A 127 -9.62 -14.08 7.02
C PHE A 127 -10.85 -13.21 7.32
N PRO A 128 -10.84 -11.92 6.94
CA PRO A 128 -12.01 -11.06 7.02
C PRO A 128 -13.16 -11.65 6.22
N THR A 129 -14.33 -11.75 6.84
CA THR A 129 -15.50 -12.45 6.28
C THR A 129 -16.71 -11.57 6.41
N GLN A 130 -17.50 -11.48 5.33
CA GLN A 130 -18.86 -10.95 5.38
C GLN A 130 -19.87 -12.09 5.32
N ALA A 131 -20.90 -11.97 6.13
CA ALA A 131 -22.05 -12.85 6.05
C ALA A 131 -23.22 -12.05 5.49
N VAL A 132 -23.81 -12.57 4.41
CA VAL A 132 -24.88 -11.90 3.69
C VAL A 132 -26.23 -12.46 4.10
N GLY A 133 -27.15 -11.56 4.44
CA GLY A 133 -28.50 -11.85 4.84
C GLY A 133 -29.49 -10.88 4.19
N GLY A 134 -30.69 -10.80 4.69
CA GLY A 134 -31.73 -9.93 4.17
C GLY A 134 -32.95 -10.72 3.70
N THR A 135 -33.75 -10.12 2.84
CA THR A 135 -34.88 -10.75 2.18
C THR A 135 -34.42 -11.47 0.90
N ASP A 136 -35.31 -12.10 0.12
CA ASP A 136 -35.04 -12.84 -1.12
C ASP A 136 -34.32 -12.04 -2.24
N SER A 137 -33.68 -10.97 -1.86
CA SER A 137 -33.00 -10.06 -2.76
C SER A 137 -31.80 -10.71 -3.43
N ASP A 138 -31.67 -10.45 -4.71
CA ASP A 138 -30.49 -10.84 -5.49
C ASP A 138 -29.27 -10.07 -4.98
N LEU A 139 -28.35 -10.78 -4.31
CA LEU A 139 -27.10 -10.18 -3.81
C LEU A 139 -26.35 -9.45 -4.92
N ALA A 140 -26.34 -9.98 -6.13
CA ALA A 140 -25.68 -9.39 -7.29
C ALA A 140 -26.28 -8.03 -7.71
N ARG A 141 -27.50 -7.70 -7.29
CA ARG A 141 -28.14 -6.41 -7.61
C ARG A 141 -27.67 -5.27 -6.72
N VAL A 142 -27.16 -5.57 -5.51
CA VAL A 142 -26.69 -4.58 -4.54
C VAL A 142 -25.17 -4.64 -4.34
N LEU A 143 -24.55 -5.78 -4.68
CA LEU A 143 -23.12 -6.00 -4.50
C LEU A 143 -22.55 -6.84 -5.64
N ASP A 144 -21.81 -6.20 -6.55
CA ASP A 144 -21.10 -6.87 -7.62
C ASP A 144 -19.69 -7.27 -7.16
N LEU A 145 -19.54 -8.52 -6.79
CA LEU A 145 -18.24 -9.05 -6.34
C LEU A 145 -17.25 -9.30 -7.49
N GLY A 146 -17.65 -9.19 -8.75
CA GLY A 146 -16.81 -9.53 -9.91
C GLY A 146 -16.55 -11.03 -9.99
N VAL A 147 -17.61 -11.84 -10.01
CA VAL A 147 -17.52 -13.31 -10.04
C VAL A 147 -16.76 -13.78 -11.28
N ARG A 148 -15.76 -14.62 -11.08
CA ARG A 148 -14.91 -15.21 -12.14
C ARG A 148 -15.30 -16.64 -12.48
N LYS A 149 -15.58 -17.45 -11.48
CA LYS A 149 -15.96 -18.86 -11.64
C LYS A 149 -17.08 -19.19 -10.67
N GLY A 150 -18.04 -20.01 -11.12
CA GLY A 150 -19.18 -20.39 -10.32
C GLY A 150 -20.27 -19.33 -10.26
N THR A 151 -21.17 -19.41 -9.28
CA THR A 151 -22.26 -18.46 -9.04
C THR A 151 -22.43 -18.21 -7.55
N ILE A 152 -22.86 -17.00 -7.17
CA ILE A 152 -23.15 -16.61 -5.78
C ILE A 152 -24.62 -16.85 -5.40
N ASP A 153 -25.43 -17.42 -6.26
CA ASP A 153 -26.87 -17.64 -6.00
C ASP A 153 -27.14 -18.45 -4.73
N ALA A 154 -26.30 -19.44 -4.46
CA ALA A 154 -26.40 -20.26 -3.25
C ALA A 154 -26.13 -19.49 -1.94
N LEU A 155 -25.61 -18.25 -2.01
CA LEU A 155 -25.42 -17.39 -0.84
C LEU A 155 -26.69 -16.60 -0.46
N ARG A 156 -27.69 -16.56 -1.34
CA ARG A 156 -28.93 -15.83 -1.08
C ARG A 156 -29.71 -16.47 0.07
N PRO A 157 -30.42 -15.68 0.87
CA PRO A 157 -31.35 -16.19 1.86
C PRO A 157 -32.38 -17.12 1.21
N GLY A 158 -32.66 -18.27 1.82
CA GLY A 158 -33.63 -19.23 1.29
C GLY A 158 -33.18 -20.04 0.05
N ALA A 159 -32.02 -19.77 -0.52
CA ALA A 159 -31.51 -20.54 -1.66
C ALA A 159 -31.15 -21.99 -1.27
N ALA A 160 -31.32 -22.92 -2.21
CA ALA A 160 -30.85 -24.30 -2.05
C ALA A 160 -29.36 -24.34 -1.85
N GLN A 161 -28.91 -24.86 -0.72
CA GLN A 161 -27.50 -24.94 -0.35
C GLN A 161 -26.93 -26.31 -0.64
N PRO A 162 -25.67 -26.37 -1.08
CA PRO A 162 -24.97 -27.67 -1.18
C PRO A 162 -24.78 -28.29 0.21
N PRO A 163 -24.58 -29.62 0.29
CA PRO A 163 -24.27 -30.29 1.54
C PRO A 163 -23.06 -29.63 2.24
N GLY A 164 -23.24 -29.24 3.51
CA GLY A 164 -22.23 -28.53 4.28
C GLY A 164 -22.28 -27.00 4.17
N GLY A 165 -23.19 -26.44 3.35
CA GLY A 165 -23.33 -24.99 3.15
C GLY A 165 -22.52 -24.46 1.95
N ALA A 166 -22.70 -23.19 1.66
CA ALA A 166 -22.04 -22.49 0.55
C ALA A 166 -21.05 -21.44 1.07
N VAL A 167 -19.96 -21.24 0.32
CA VAL A 167 -19.00 -20.15 0.54
C VAL A 167 -18.53 -19.62 -0.81
N ALA A 168 -18.34 -18.30 -0.91
CA ALA A 168 -17.59 -17.69 -1.99
C ALA A 168 -16.34 -17.02 -1.43
N MET A 169 -15.27 -16.99 -2.22
CA MET A 169 -13.98 -16.44 -1.81
C MET A 169 -13.39 -15.57 -2.91
N ASP A 170 -12.59 -14.59 -2.52
CA ASP A 170 -11.77 -13.92 -3.51
C ASP A 170 -10.73 -14.89 -4.10
N ARG A 171 -10.29 -14.59 -5.31
CA ARG A 171 -9.37 -15.47 -6.05
C ARG A 171 -8.06 -15.71 -5.31
N LEU A 172 -7.49 -14.66 -4.74
CA LEU A 172 -6.21 -14.75 -4.03
C LEU A 172 -6.32 -15.61 -2.77
N THR A 173 -7.38 -15.45 -2.00
CA THR A 173 -7.65 -16.28 -0.83
C THR A 173 -7.89 -17.74 -1.23
N ALA A 174 -8.69 -17.99 -2.28
CA ALA A 174 -8.93 -19.34 -2.78
C ALA A 174 -7.62 -20.03 -3.22
N ASP A 175 -6.74 -19.31 -3.92
CA ASP A 175 -5.42 -19.82 -4.34
C ASP A 175 -4.52 -20.08 -3.12
N THR A 176 -4.53 -19.19 -2.12
CA THR A 176 -3.72 -19.30 -0.90
C THR A 176 -4.08 -20.53 -0.08
N VAL A 177 -5.38 -20.80 0.10
CA VAL A 177 -5.88 -21.98 0.81
C VAL A 177 -6.05 -23.21 -0.09
N LYS A 178 -5.66 -23.09 -1.37
CA LYS A 178 -5.76 -24.16 -2.40
C LYS A 178 -7.19 -24.68 -2.61
N ALA A 179 -8.18 -23.81 -2.40
CA ALA A 179 -9.59 -24.13 -2.58
C ALA A 179 -9.96 -24.19 -4.08
N ARG A 180 -10.94 -25.03 -4.44
CA ARG A 180 -11.44 -25.16 -5.80
C ARG A 180 -12.96 -25.12 -5.80
N VAL A 181 -13.53 -24.42 -6.78
CA VAL A 181 -14.99 -24.36 -6.97
C VAL A 181 -15.57 -25.80 -7.09
N GLY A 182 -16.66 -26.02 -6.39
CA GLY A 182 -17.32 -27.34 -6.28
C GLY A 182 -16.72 -28.29 -5.24
N LYS A 183 -15.70 -27.87 -4.49
CA LYS A 183 -15.08 -28.67 -3.43
C LYS A 183 -15.32 -28.08 -2.05
N PRO A 184 -15.45 -28.92 -1.00
CA PRO A 184 -15.57 -28.43 0.38
C PRO A 184 -14.25 -27.79 0.84
N VAL A 185 -14.38 -26.71 1.64
CA VAL A 185 -13.27 -25.99 2.25
C VAL A 185 -13.42 -26.07 3.76
N GLU A 186 -12.41 -26.56 4.45
CA GLU A 186 -12.42 -26.60 5.91
C GLU A 186 -12.08 -25.23 6.50
N MET A 187 -12.95 -24.74 7.36
CA MET A 187 -12.75 -23.47 8.07
C MET A 187 -13.31 -23.52 9.46
N ARG A 188 -12.85 -22.61 10.31
CA ARG A 188 -13.37 -22.43 11.68
C ARG A 188 -14.02 -21.06 11.79
N LEU A 189 -15.20 -21.04 12.37
CA LEU A 189 -15.93 -19.81 12.70
C LEU A 189 -15.33 -19.13 13.93
N GLY A 190 -15.86 -17.96 14.30
CA GLY A 190 -15.33 -17.13 15.38
C GLY A 190 -15.29 -17.82 16.74
N ASP A 191 -16.23 -18.70 17.03
CA ASP A 191 -16.32 -19.52 18.25
C ASP A 191 -15.46 -20.82 18.20
N GLY A 192 -14.72 -21.04 17.11
CA GLY A 192 -13.91 -22.23 16.90
C GLY A 192 -14.63 -23.42 16.24
N THR A 193 -15.95 -23.32 16.01
CA THR A 193 -16.74 -24.35 15.33
C THR A 193 -16.19 -24.63 13.93
N ARG A 194 -15.99 -25.90 13.61
CA ARG A 194 -15.50 -26.34 12.30
C ARG A 194 -16.67 -26.56 11.35
N ILE A 195 -16.59 -25.92 10.19
CA ILE A 195 -17.55 -26.14 9.10
C ILE A 195 -16.79 -26.53 7.81
N LYS A 196 -17.49 -27.15 6.87
CA LYS A 196 -16.93 -27.56 5.56
C LYS A 196 -17.85 -27.14 4.42
N PRO A 197 -18.09 -25.82 4.22
CA PRO A 197 -18.92 -25.37 3.10
C PRO A 197 -18.25 -25.64 1.77
N VAL A 198 -19.07 -25.81 0.73
CA VAL A 198 -18.60 -25.96 -0.65
C VAL A 198 -18.28 -24.59 -1.23
N LEU A 199 -17.10 -24.43 -1.83
CA LEU A 199 -16.77 -23.23 -2.58
C LEU A 199 -17.62 -23.15 -3.85
N VAL A 200 -18.60 -22.24 -3.85
CA VAL A 200 -19.56 -22.08 -4.96
C VAL A 200 -19.10 -21.07 -6.01
N ALA A 201 -18.31 -20.09 -5.60
CA ALA A 201 -17.78 -19.07 -6.52
C ALA A 201 -16.43 -18.52 -6.08
N THR A 202 -15.65 -18.05 -7.07
CA THR A 202 -14.51 -17.18 -6.83
C THR A 202 -14.72 -15.82 -7.48
N TYR A 203 -14.24 -14.73 -6.85
CA TYR A 203 -14.45 -13.35 -7.28
C TYR A 203 -13.18 -12.50 -7.15
N ASP A 204 -13.17 -11.31 -7.80
CA ASP A 204 -11.97 -10.46 -7.86
C ASP A 204 -12.00 -9.27 -6.89
N ARG A 205 -13.18 -8.86 -6.38
CA ARG A 205 -13.35 -7.62 -5.61
C ARG A 205 -13.36 -7.86 -4.10
N GLY A 206 -12.43 -8.73 -3.61
CA GLY A 206 -12.34 -9.08 -2.19
C GLY A 206 -11.73 -8.01 -1.29
N LEU A 207 -10.78 -7.22 -1.80
CA LEU A 207 -10.06 -6.22 -1.00
C LEU A 207 -10.93 -5.06 -0.50
N GLY A 208 -11.94 -4.68 -1.28
CA GLY A 208 -12.83 -3.57 -0.92
C GLY A 208 -14.06 -3.98 -0.13
N THR A 209 -14.36 -5.29 -0.06
CA THR A 209 -15.54 -5.85 0.59
C THR A 209 -15.15 -6.82 1.70
N ALA A 210 -14.98 -8.08 1.37
CA ALA A 210 -14.42 -9.10 2.24
C ALA A 210 -13.85 -10.22 1.36
N VAL A 211 -12.83 -10.90 1.85
CA VAL A 211 -12.16 -11.97 1.09
C VAL A 211 -12.91 -13.30 1.15
N VAL A 212 -13.83 -13.44 2.10
CA VAL A 212 -14.74 -14.59 2.22
C VAL A 212 -16.17 -14.09 2.38
N THR A 213 -17.10 -14.70 1.68
CA THR A 213 -18.54 -14.40 1.77
C THR A 213 -19.31 -15.67 2.09
N LEU A 214 -20.09 -15.63 3.18
CA LEU A 214 -20.91 -16.73 3.66
C LEU A 214 -22.38 -16.28 3.73
N PRO A 215 -23.36 -17.22 3.67
CA PRO A 215 -24.72 -16.93 4.08
C PRO A 215 -24.77 -16.56 5.59
N ARG A 216 -25.60 -15.59 5.96
CA ARG A 216 -25.80 -15.19 7.37
C ARG A 216 -26.13 -16.38 8.27
N ALA A 217 -27.03 -17.26 7.82
CA ALA A 217 -27.43 -18.44 8.55
C ALA A 217 -26.27 -19.39 8.95
N ALA A 218 -25.16 -19.31 8.25
CA ALA A 218 -23.97 -20.12 8.57
C ALA A 218 -23.17 -19.55 9.75
N VAL A 219 -23.37 -18.29 10.14
CA VAL A 219 -22.53 -17.63 11.16
C VAL A 219 -23.32 -16.99 12.30
N GLU A 220 -24.62 -16.73 12.16
CA GLU A 220 -25.40 -15.95 13.13
C GLU A 220 -25.45 -16.54 14.54
N HIS A 221 -25.36 -17.88 14.69
CA HIS A 221 -25.30 -18.58 15.97
C HIS A 221 -23.89 -18.81 16.51
N HIS A 222 -22.87 -18.31 15.77
CA HIS A 222 -21.45 -18.52 16.05
C HIS A 222 -20.69 -17.21 16.28
N VAL A 223 -21.42 -16.13 16.56
CA VAL A 223 -20.88 -14.81 16.91
C VAL A 223 -21.56 -14.29 18.16
N ASP A 224 -20.86 -13.53 18.99
CA ASP A 224 -21.37 -13.03 20.27
C ASP A 224 -22.61 -12.14 20.10
N ALA A 225 -22.61 -11.32 19.03
CA ALA A 225 -23.75 -10.49 18.67
C ALA A 225 -23.95 -10.57 17.14
N ALA A 226 -25.06 -11.19 16.72
CA ALA A 226 -25.41 -11.32 15.31
C ALA A 226 -26.05 -10.02 14.78
N LEU A 227 -25.28 -8.92 14.87
CA LEU A 227 -25.71 -7.60 14.41
C LEU A 227 -25.11 -7.29 13.03
N ASP A 228 -25.97 -6.81 12.14
CA ASP A 228 -25.55 -6.38 10.80
C ASP A 228 -24.94 -4.97 10.91
N GLY A 229 -23.74 -4.78 10.42
CA GLY A 229 -23.07 -3.48 10.46
C GLY A 229 -23.57 -2.52 9.38
N ARG A 230 -24.23 -3.04 8.35
CA ARG A 230 -24.76 -2.23 7.24
C ARG A 230 -25.85 -2.96 6.48
N LEU A 231 -26.76 -2.16 5.89
CA LEU A 231 -27.78 -2.63 4.97
C LEU A 231 -27.56 -1.99 3.61
N LEU A 232 -27.55 -2.79 2.56
CA LEU A 232 -27.44 -2.35 1.17
C LEU A 232 -28.82 -2.33 0.58
N VAL A 233 -29.26 -1.18 0.08
CA VAL A 233 -30.63 -0.96 -0.40
C VAL A 233 -30.63 -0.61 -1.88
N ARG A 234 -31.43 -1.32 -2.65
CA ARG A 234 -31.73 -1.02 -4.05
C ARG A 234 -33.12 -0.42 -4.16
N PHE A 235 -33.26 0.64 -4.92
CA PHE A 235 -34.56 1.25 -5.18
C PHE A 235 -35.28 0.53 -6.31
N ALA A 236 -36.62 0.55 -6.23
CA ALA A 236 -37.45 0.14 -7.33
C ALA A 236 -37.37 1.16 -8.48
N ASP A 237 -37.56 0.68 -9.71
CA ASP A 237 -37.53 1.55 -10.88
C ASP A 237 -38.59 2.66 -10.77
N GLY A 238 -38.17 3.92 -10.93
CA GLY A 238 -39.04 5.08 -10.82
C GLY A 238 -39.38 5.54 -9.39
N ALA A 239 -38.79 4.96 -8.36
CA ALA A 239 -38.96 5.42 -7.00
C ALA A 239 -38.37 6.82 -6.80
N ASP A 240 -39.04 7.67 -6.01
CA ASP A 240 -38.53 8.98 -5.62
C ASP A 240 -37.43 8.79 -4.53
N PRO A 241 -36.18 9.13 -4.79
CA PRO A 241 -35.11 8.95 -3.82
C PRO A 241 -35.34 9.68 -2.50
N ALA A 242 -35.91 10.90 -2.54
CA ALA A 242 -36.12 11.70 -1.34
C ALA A 242 -37.21 11.08 -0.44
N ALA A 243 -38.28 10.55 -1.04
CA ALA A 243 -39.34 9.88 -0.31
C ALA A 243 -38.82 8.56 0.34
N VAL A 244 -38.00 7.80 -0.39
CA VAL A 244 -37.39 6.56 0.11
C VAL A 244 -36.38 6.87 1.23
N ASP A 245 -35.54 7.89 1.10
CA ASP A 245 -34.57 8.31 2.13
C ASP A 245 -35.27 8.70 3.44
N ALA A 246 -36.36 9.47 3.36
CA ALA A 246 -37.15 9.84 4.52
C ALA A 246 -37.78 8.62 5.20
N ALA A 247 -38.28 7.67 4.41
CA ALA A 247 -38.90 6.44 4.93
C ALA A 247 -37.83 5.48 5.50
N LEU A 248 -36.66 5.36 4.92
CA LEU A 248 -35.51 4.61 5.46
C LEU A 248 -35.06 5.19 6.80
N THR A 249 -34.89 6.50 6.88
CA THR A 249 -34.51 7.19 8.11
C THR A 249 -35.54 6.93 9.23
N LYS A 250 -36.83 6.94 8.89
CA LYS A 250 -37.90 6.60 9.83
C LYS A 250 -37.87 5.13 10.27
N ALA A 251 -37.65 4.21 9.32
CA ALA A 251 -37.63 2.77 9.61
C ALA A 251 -36.41 2.37 10.48
N THR A 252 -35.30 3.09 10.36
CA THR A 252 -34.05 2.84 11.09
C THR A 252 -33.86 3.79 12.29
N GLY A 253 -34.71 4.79 12.46
CA GLY A 253 -34.58 5.84 13.49
C GLY A 253 -34.67 5.35 14.94
N GLN A 254 -35.06 4.08 15.19
CA GLN A 254 -35.00 3.46 16.51
C GLN A 254 -33.57 3.03 16.90
N HIS A 255 -32.64 3.04 15.96
CA HIS A 255 -31.24 2.69 16.19
C HIS A 255 -30.42 3.98 16.26
N PRO A 256 -29.68 4.23 17.37
CA PRO A 256 -28.86 5.43 17.51
C PRO A 256 -27.73 5.42 16.47
N ASP A 257 -27.23 6.59 16.12
CA ASP A 257 -26.07 6.78 15.21
C ASP A 257 -26.21 6.06 13.85
N THR A 258 -27.44 6.03 13.32
CA THR A 258 -27.71 5.48 12.00
C THR A 258 -27.55 6.57 10.94
N SER A 259 -26.81 6.26 9.89
CA SER A 259 -26.64 7.10 8.70
C SER A 259 -27.24 6.40 7.48
N VAL A 260 -27.94 7.17 6.66
CA VAL A 260 -28.44 6.73 5.34
C VAL A 260 -27.66 7.54 4.30
N SER A 261 -26.77 6.89 3.60
CA SER A 261 -25.84 7.55 2.68
C SER A 261 -26.03 6.99 1.26
N ASP A 262 -25.83 7.83 0.26
CA ASP A 262 -25.64 7.36 -1.11
C ASP A 262 -24.21 6.81 -1.28
N ARG A 263 -23.88 6.35 -2.48
CA ARG A 263 -22.55 5.76 -2.76
C ARG A 263 -21.40 6.74 -2.47
N ALA A 264 -21.60 8.01 -2.81
CA ALA A 264 -20.58 9.05 -2.63
C ALA A 264 -20.42 9.40 -1.13
N GLY A 265 -21.51 9.56 -0.41
CA GLY A 265 -21.52 9.80 1.04
C GLY A 265 -20.91 8.64 1.81
N TYR A 266 -21.25 7.39 1.44
CA TYR A 266 -20.66 6.21 2.05
C TYR A 266 -19.15 6.09 1.76
N ALA A 267 -18.70 6.41 0.55
CA ALA A 267 -17.27 6.47 0.23
C ALA A 267 -16.55 7.53 1.10
N ALA A 268 -17.15 8.72 1.25
CA ALA A 268 -16.60 9.78 2.10
C ALA A 268 -16.52 9.38 3.58
N GLU A 269 -17.55 8.71 4.13
CA GLU A 269 -17.54 8.16 5.51
C GLU A 269 -16.40 7.15 5.69
N ARG A 270 -16.20 6.26 4.72
CA ARG A 270 -15.09 5.30 4.74
C ARG A 270 -13.73 5.97 4.67
N ASP A 271 -13.60 7.01 3.86
CA ASP A 271 -12.36 7.78 3.74
C ASP A 271 -12.02 8.50 5.03
N GLN A 272 -13.01 9.08 5.69
CA GLN A 272 -12.84 9.72 7.00
C GLN A 272 -12.40 8.70 8.07
N ALA A 273 -13.00 7.52 8.12
CA ALA A 273 -12.58 6.44 9.02
C ALA A 273 -11.14 5.94 8.73
N ARG A 274 -10.72 5.99 7.47
CA ARG A 274 -9.35 5.64 7.05
C ARG A 274 -8.32 6.74 7.32
N GLU A 275 -8.74 7.99 7.51
CA GLU A 275 -7.83 9.11 7.69
C GLU A 275 -6.93 8.93 8.92
N THR A 276 -7.46 8.32 9.98
CA THR A 276 -6.66 7.93 11.16
C THR A 276 -5.54 6.94 10.80
N ASN A 277 -5.82 5.98 9.91
CA ASN A 277 -4.80 5.03 9.42
C ASN A 277 -3.82 5.69 8.45
N LYS A 278 -4.27 6.64 7.63
CA LYS A 278 -3.39 7.46 6.76
C LYS A 278 -2.36 8.23 7.59
N TRP A 279 -2.74 8.79 8.73
CA TRP A 279 -1.81 9.46 9.64
C TRP A 279 -0.71 8.51 10.15
N THR A 280 -1.07 7.30 10.56
CA THR A 280 -0.10 6.27 10.98
C THR A 280 0.89 5.94 9.86
N ASN A 281 0.40 5.78 8.64
CA ASN A 281 1.25 5.54 7.46
C ASN A 281 2.16 6.74 7.15
N GLN A 282 1.69 7.97 7.34
CA GLN A 282 2.50 9.19 7.18
C GLN A 282 3.61 9.29 8.23
N VAL A 283 3.32 8.98 9.49
CA VAL A 283 4.35 8.92 10.55
C VAL A 283 5.40 7.88 10.23
N MET A 284 5.00 6.69 9.77
CA MET A 284 5.92 5.65 9.33
C MET A 284 6.80 6.12 8.16
N LEU A 285 6.23 6.85 7.20
CA LEU A 285 6.98 7.46 6.09
C LEU A 285 8.05 8.43 6.61
N VAL A 286 7.66 9.34 7.52
CA VAL A 286 8.59 10.33 8.10
C VAL A 286 9.75 9.63 8.82
N ILE A 287 9.46 8.58 9.57
CA ILE A 287 10.48 7.78 10.26
C ILE A 287 11.42 7.11 9.23
N LEU A 288 10.89 6.44 8.22
CA LEU A 288 11.70 5.79 7.18
C LEU A 288 12.54 6.81 6.38
N ALA A 289 11.93 7.95 6.01
CA ALA A 289 12.63 9.03 5.33
C ALA A 289 13.72 9.65 6.22
N GLY A 290 13.48 9.78 7.54
CA GLY A 290 14.45 10.20 8.52
C GLY A 290 15.65 9.25 8.62
N PHE A 291 15.42 7.95 8.68
CA PHE A 291 16.50 6.95 8.62
C PHE A 291 17.31 7.03 7.32
N ALA A 292 16.63 7.19 6.18
CA ALA A 292 17.29 7.39 4.89
C ALA A 292 18.20 8.61 4.89
N ALA A 293 17.69 9.73 5.40
CA ALA A 293 18.43 10.97 5.53
C ALA A 293 19.66 10.83 6.43
N ILE A 294 19.51 10.23 7.61
CA ILE A 294 20.62 9.98 8.55
C ILE A 294 21.68 9.08 7.92
N ALA A 295 21.29 7.99 7.26
CA ALA A 295 22.21 7.09 6.58
C ALA A 295 22.99 7.81 5.46
N ALA A 296 22.31 8.62 4.65
CA ALA A 296 22.92 9.41 3.58
C ALA A 296 23.93 10.44 4.16
N VAL A 297 23.52 11.17 5.18
CA VAL A 297 24.38 12.16 5.89
C VAL A 297 25.62 11.48 6.46
N ASN A 298 25.43 10.41 7.23
CA ASN A 298 26.55 9.70 7.88
C ASN A 298 27.55 9.20 6.85
N THR A 299 27.07 8.56 5.78
CA THR A 299 27.94 8.03 4.71
C THR A 299 28.72 9.15 4.02
N MET A 300 28.05 10.28 3.72
CA MET A 300 28.70 11.43 3.07
C MET A 300 29.70 12.14 3.96
N VAL A 301 29.38 12.32 5.23
CA VAL A 301 30.30 12.94 6.19
C VAL A 301 31.56 12.10 6.34
N VAL A 302 31.41 10.80 6.59
CA VAL A 302 32.56 9.88 6.71
C VAL A 302 33.39 9.85 5.42
N SER A 303 32.74 9.77 4.25
CA SER A 303 33.43 9.83 2.95
C SER A 303 34.20 11.14 2.76
N THR A 304 33.63 12.28 3.16
CA THR A 304 34.27 13.60 3.03
C THR A 304 35.45 13.74 3.98
N LEU A 305 35.32 13.30 5.23
CA LEU A 305 36.39 13.33 6.21
C LEU A 305 37.59 12.46 5.81
N ALA A 306 37.33 11.29 5.25
CA ALA A 306 38.37 10.39 4.75
C ALA A 306 39.23 11.02 3.61
N ARG A 307 38.72 12.08 2.96
CA ARG A 307 39.41 12.78 1.83
C ARG A 307 40.12 14.06 2.22
N ARG A 308 40.25 14.35 3.52
CA ARG A 308 40.85 15.62 3.98
C ARG A 308 42.23 15.90 3.33
N ARG A 309 43.06 14.87 3.10
CA ARG A 309 44.37 14.98 2.49
C ARG A 309 44.30 15.34 1.00
N GLU A 310 43.40 14.71 0.23
CA GLU A 310 43.14 15.03 -1.19
C GLU A 310 42.64 16.48 -1.33
N LEU A 311 41.75 16.93 -0.44
CA LEU A 311 41.23 18.30 -0.45
C LEU A 311 42.33 19.33 -0.12
N GLY A 312 43.25 19.00 0.80
CA GLY A 312 44.41 19.79 1.09
C GLY A 312 45.35 19.94 -0.13
N LEU A 313 45.62 18.83 -0.84
CA LEU A 313 46.42 18.84 -2.06
C LEU A 313 45.81 19.68 -3.19
N MET A 314 44.48 19.57 -3.41
CA MET A 314 43.76 20.41 -4.40
C MET A 314 43.94 21.91 -4.09
N ARG A 315 43.98 22.31 -2.83
CA ARG A 315 44.19 23.70 -2.42
C ARG A 315 45.63 24.14 -2.66
N MET A 316 46.59 23.28 -2.43
CA MET A 316 48.00 23.59 -2.70
C MET A 316 48.32 23.81 -4.19
N ILE A 317 47.52 23.13 -5.09
CA ILE A 317 47.62 23.31 -6.55
C ILE A 317 46.85 24.58 -7.02
N GLY A 318 46.18 25.35 -6.08
CA GLY A 318 45.52 26.60 -6.40
C GLY A 318 44.01 26.57 -6.56
N SER A 319 43.36 25.46 -6.18
CA SER A 319 41.87 25.38 -6.24
C SER A 319 41.24 26.32 -5.21
N THR A 320 40.22 27.07 -5.63
CA THR A 320 39.48 27.97 -4.74
C THR A 320 38.54 27.19 -3.83
N HIS A 321 38.16 27.77 -2.68
CA HIS A 321 37.18 27.19 -1.74
C HIS A 321 35.82 26.91 -2.41
N ALA A 322 35.42 27.75 -3.39
CA ALA A 322 34.16 27.59 -4.13
C ALA A 322 34.19 26.35 -5.06
N GLN A 323 35.32 26.14 -5.74
CA GLN A 323 35.54 24.98 -6.61
C GLN A 323 35.51 23.67 -5.83
N VAL A 324 36.26 23.59 -4.72
CA VAL A 324 36.27 22.40 -3.84
C VAL A 324 34.87 22.09 -3.30
N ARG A 325 34.14 23.10 -2.85
CA ARG A 325 32.72 22.92 -2.40
C ARG A 325 31.84 22.47 -3.56
N GLY A 326 32.01 23.01 -4.75
CA GLY A 326 31.26 22.62 -5.95
C GLY A 326 31.46 21.13 -6.28
N VAL A 327 32.69 20.65 -6.27
CA VAL A 327 33.01 19.23 -6.54
C VAL A 327 32.34 18.31 -5.49
N LEU A 328 32.48 18.62 -4.19
CA LEU A 328 31.89 17.80 -3.13
C LEU A 328 30.36 17.77 -3.16
N ARG A 329 29.72 18.92 -3.45
CA ARG A 329 28.27 18.98 -3.61
C ARG A 329 27.82 18.19 -4.85
N GLY A 330 28.53 18.34 -5.96
CA GLY A 330 28.26 17.58 -7.18
C GLY A 330 28.36 16.06 -6.96
N GLU A 331 29.38 15.61 -6.23
CA GLU A 331 29.54 14.21 -5.86
C GLU A 331 28.39 13.73 -4.94
N ALA A 332 27.98 14.51 -3.95
CA ALA A 332 26.87 14.20 -3.06
C ALA A 332 25.54 14.09 -3.80
N VAL A 333 25.26 15.00 -4.72
CA VAL A 333 24.08 14.96 -5.58
C VAL A 333 24.12 13.73 -6.51
N LEU A 334 25.28 13.45 -7.10
CA LEU A 334 25.45 12.29 -7.98
C LEU A 334 25.15 10.98 -7.26
N VAL A 335 25.72 10.80 -6.06
CA VAL A 335 25.49 9.61 -5.23
C VAL A 335 24.01 9.50 -4.85
N GLY A 336 23.36 10.61 -4.48
CA GLY A 336 21.93 10.67 -4.18
C GLY A 336 21.07 10.29 -5.38
N VAL A 337 21.34 10.85 -6.56
CA VAL A 337 20.58 10.56 -7.80
C VAL A 337 20.74 9.09 -8.22
N ILE A 338 21.95 8.55 -8.19
CA ILE A 338 22.19 7.15 -8.53
C ILE A 338 21.50 6.24 -7.50
N GLY A 339 21.65 6.53 -6.21
CA GLY A 339 21.01 5.76 -5.14
C GLY A 339 19.48 5.77 -5.24
N LEU A 340 18.90 6.94 -5.54
CA LEU A 340 17.47 7.09 -5.77
C LEU A 340 17.00 6.29 -6.99
N ALA A 341 17.67 6.47 -8.14
CA ALA A 341 17.28 5.78 -9.37
C ALA A 341 17.33 4.25 -9.23
N LEU A 342 18.42 3.74 -8.61
CA LEU A 342 18.57 2.30 -8.34
C LEU A 342 17.55 1.81 -7.33
N GLY A 343 17.31 2.56 -6.26
CA GLY A 343 16.32 2.21 -5.24
C GLY A 343 14.91 2.12 -5.81
N LEU A 344 14.51 3.10 -6.62
CA LEU A 344 13.22 3.10 -7.31
C LEU A 344 13.13 1.96 -8.34
N ALA A 345 14.17 1.68 -9.09
CA ALA A 345 14.19 0.55 -10.03
C ALA A 345 13.98 -0.79 -9.32
N ILE A 346 14.63 -1.02 -8.18
CA ILE A 346 14.44 -2.22 -7.35
C ILE A 346 13.01 -2.28 -6.82
N ALA A 347 12.47 -1.16 -6.33
CA ALA A 347 11.08 -1.10 -5.87
C ALA A 347 10.09 -1.46 -6.98
N LEU A 348 10.26 -0.92 -8.19
CA LEU A 348 9.40 -1.23 -9.33
C LEU A 348 9.50 -2.70 -9.76
N ILE A 349 10.71 -3.26 -9.82
CA ILE A 349 10.93 -4.69 -10.14
C ILE A 349 10.21 -5.60 -9.13
N THR A 350 10.12 -5.18 -7.87
CA THR A 350 9.41 -5.92 -6.80
C THR A 350 7.90 -5.71 -6.87
N LEU A 351 7.45 -4.48 -7.15
CA LEU A 351 6.03 -4.11 -7.13
C LEU A 351 5.24 -4.61 -8.35
N VAL A 352 5.86 -4.73 -9.53
CA VAL A 352 5.17 -5.22 -10.73
C VAL A 352 4.64 -6.65 -10.54
N PRO A 353 5.45 -7.66 -10.17
CA PRO A 353 4.93 -9.01 -9.93
C PRO A 353 3.99 -9.07 -8.73
N PHE A 354 4.23 -8.29 -7.69
CA PHE A 354 3.33 -8.19 -6.53
C PHE A 354 1.96 -7.65 -6.93
N GLY A 355 1.90 -6.54 -7.67
CA GLY A 355 0.64 -5.94 -8.12
C GLY A 355 -0.16 -6.89 -9.01
N LYS A 356 0.52 -7.60 -9.91
CA LYS A 356 -0.12 -8.62 -10.75
C LYS A 356 -0.68 -9.79 -9.94
N ALA A 357 0.05 -10.25 -8.93
CA ALA A 357 -0.39 -11.35 -8.07
C ALA A 357 -1.53 -10.92 -7.13
N ALA A 358 -1.40 -9.75 -6.49
CA ALA A 358 -2.32 -9.29 -5.46
C ALA A 358 -3.57 -8.59 -6.01
N PHE A 359 -3.44 -7.83 -7.11
CA PHE A 359 -4.51 -6.98 -7.62
C PHE A 359 -4.94 -7.34 -9.05
N GLY A 360 -4.20 -8.22 -9.74
CA GLY A 360 -4.43 -8.54 -11.15
C GLY A 360 -3.88 -7.47 -12.12
N GLU A 361 -3.26 -6.41 -11.62
CA GLU A 361 -2.78 -5.26 -12.38
C GLU A 361 -1.26 -5.30 -12.56
N SER A 362 -0.80 -5.13 -13.81
CA SER A 362 0.63 -5.14 -14.12
C SER A 362 1.31 -3.79 -13.95
N THR A 363 0.52 -2.71 -13.89
CA THR A 363 1.02 -1.35 -13.68
C THR A 363 1.09 -1.04 -12.19
N PRO A 364 2.29 -0.81 -11.61
CA PRO A 364 2.38 -0.48 -10.21
C PRO A 364 1.80 0.92 -9.95
N TYR A 365 0.99 1.05 -8.91
CA TYR A 365 0.52 2.34 -8.44
C TYR A 365 1.65 3.05 -7.68
N VAL A 366 2.07 4.21 -8.20
CA VAL A 366 3.11 5.04 -7.59
C VAL A 366 2.50 6.37 -7.13
N PRO A 367 2.29 6.56 -5.84
CA PRO A 367 1.72 7.79 -5.30
C PRO A 367 2.73 8.94 -5.34
N ILE A 368 2.32 10.11 -5.86
CA ILE A 368 3.20 11.27 -6.04
C ILE A 368 3.73 11.82 -4.69
N PRO A 369 2.91 12.04 -3.64
CA PRO A 369 3.42 12.61 -2.39
C PRO A 369 4.51 11.77 -1.71
N PRO A 370 4.36 10.44 -1.51
CA PRO A 370 5.43 9.58 -1.02
C PRO A 370 6.66 9.56 -1.90
N LEU A 371 6.50 9.54 -3.24
CA LEU A 371 7.64 9.59 -4.17
C LEU A 371 8.46 10.87 -3.98
N LEU A 372 7.80 12.03 -3.88
CA LEU A 372 8.48 13.30 -3.63
C LEU A 372 9.16 13.32 -2.26
N GLY A 373 8.51 12.82 -1.21
CA GLY A 373 9.08 12.72 0.13
C GLY A 373 10.36 11.87 0.17
N ILE A 374 10.33 10.67 -0.40
CA ILE A 374 11.49 9.77 -0.48
C ILE A 374 12.61 10.41 -1.34
N SER A 375 12.24 11.03 -2.47
CA SER A 375 13.21 11.70 -3.34
C SER A 375 13.89 12.86 -2.64
N ALA A 376 13.13 13.68 -1.92
CA ALA A 376 13.68 14.79 -1.13
C ALA A 376 14.59 14.27 -0.01
N ALA A 377 14.17 13.22 0.72
CA ALA A 377 14.97 12.61 1.77
C ALA A 377 16.28 11.98 1.26
N ALA A 378 16.28 11.47 0.03
CA ALA A 378 17.49 10.90 -0.58
C ALA A 378 18.44 11.97 -1.13
N LEU A 379 17.92 13.07 -1.70
CA LEU A 379 18.72 14.06 -2.42
C LEU A 379 19.17 15.24 -1.57
N LEU A 380 18.36 15.70 -0.61
CA LEU A 380 18.65 16.96 0.12
C LEU A 380 19.65 16.82 1.29
N PRO A 381 19.62 15.77 2.11
CA PRO A 381 20.44 15.73 3.32
C PRO A 381 21.95 15.69 3.04
N ALA A 382 22.37 14.94 2.01
CA ALA A 382 23.78 14.76 1.69
C ALA A 382 24.50 16.10 1.32
N PRO A 383 24.01 16.89 0.34
CA PRO A 383 24.65 18.18 0.02
C PRO A 383 24.51 19.20 1.15
N LEU A 384 23.46 19.14 1.97
CA LEU A 384 23.29 20.02 3.13
C LEU A 384 24.29 19.69 4.24
N ALA A 385 24.52 18.42 4.53
CA ALA A 385 25.46 17.98 5.57
C ALA A 385 26.92 18.19 5.16
N VAL A 386 27.26 18.03 3.89
CA VAL A 386 28.62 18.26 3.36
C VAL A 386 29.03 19.73 3.50
N ALA A 387 28.09 20.69 3.42
CA ALA A 387 28.38 22.11 3.46
C ALA A 387 29.11 22.59 4.76
N PRO A 388 28.63 22.27 5.98
CA PRO A 388 29.33 22.68 7.22
C PRO A 388 30.64 21.92 7.43
N VAL A 389 30.68 20.63 7.07
CA VAL A 389 31.91 19.82 7.18
C VAL A 389 32.99 20.41 6.29
N THR A 390 32.66 20.70 5.04
CA THR A 390 33.60 21.31 4.09
C THR A 390 34.05 22.70 4.56
N ARG A 391 33.14 23.53 5.11
CA ARG A 391 33.51 24.83 5.67
C ARG A 391 34.55 24.71 6.80
N ARG A 392 34.41 23.71 7.68
CA ARG A 392 35.40 23.47 8.76
C ARG A 392 36.72 22.95 8.20
N LEU A 393 36.70 21.99 7.30
CA LEU A 393 37.92 21.43 6.67
C LEU A 393 38.71 22.48 5.87
N LEU A 394 38.01 23.41 5.21
CA LEU A 394 38.65 24.48 4.43
C LEU A 394 39.23 25.63 5.30
N ARG A 395 38.91 25.69 6.60
CA ARG A 395 39.53 26.64 7.55
C ARG A 395 40.88 26.15 8.09
N ILE A 396 41.19 24.85 7.95
CA ILE A 396 42.45 24.25 8.36
C ILE A 396 43.54 24.68 7.34
N GLU A 397 44.72 25.07 7.80
CA GLU A 397 45.82 25.39 6.90
C GLU A 397 46.22 24.17 6.04
N PRO A 398 46.51 24.35 4.75
CA PRO A 398 46.83 23.24 3.84
C PRO A 398 48.03 22.39 4.30
N ILE A 399 49.00 22.99 4.94
CA ILE A 399 50.21 22.33 5.48
C ILE A 399 49.83 21.35 6.60
N ASP A 400 48.94 21.75 7.53
CA ASP A 400 48.50 20.89 8.63
C ASP A 400 47.67 19.71 8.18
N ALA A 401 46.90 19.90 7.08
CA ALA A 401 46.10 18.83 6.50
C ALA A 401 46.95 17.71 5.85
N VAL A 402 48.15 18.01 5.40
CA VAL A 402 49.08 17.05 4.78
C VAL A 402 50.07 16.48 5.80
N GLY A 403 50.42 17.25 6.84
CA GLY A 403 51.43 16.88 7.84
C GLY A 403 50.90 16.04 9.02
N ALA A 404 49.59 15.86 9.15
CA ALA A 404 49.03 14.99 10.19
C ALA A 404 49.39 13.52 9.87
N LYS A 405 50.44 13.04 10.54
CA LYS A 405 50.77 11.61 10.62
C LYS A 405 49.63 10.88 11.32
N GLU A 406 49.39 9.67 10.87
CA GLU A 406 48.46 8.67 11.46
C GLU A 406 48.62 8.51 12.96
#